data_91fc2f482fcfea0c891be581ef0f7c7f
#
_entry.id   91fc2f482fcfea0c891be581ef0f7c7f
#
_cell.length_a   1.000
_cell.length_b   1.000
_cell.length_c   1.000
_cell.angle_alpha   90.00
_cell.angle_beta   90.00
_cell.angle_gamma   90.00
#
_symmetry.space_group_name_H-M   'P 1'
#
loop_
_entity.id
_entity.type
_entity.pdbx_description
1 polymer ?
#
loop_
_entity_poly.entity_id
_entity_poly.type
_entity_poly.pdbx_seq_one_letter_code
_entity_poly.pdbx_strand_id
1 'polypeptide(L)'
;MKDLAVFYEHPAWLAPLFAKLDERGFDWNPLPIQDHVFDPAAPPPAHVVFNRLAMSSILRQEEHGLFHVLAALDAWEGAGARVINGARPLAYDLSKARQLALFHRVGLETPRTLVAHRREDIPAMAADIGYPVIVKANIGGSGAGVARFDSAEELREAVSTAATPIGVDSVVLVQDYVPARDGRVIRCELLAGEFLYAIALDGAGSTFDLCPADVCLAEKPSITVSAVQPPETIKGAVRRVSELAGLDVGGIEYLIDDRDGQARFYDFNAMSNFVAKPHEVLGFDPHDDLADFLEGEIARAGATA
;
A
#
# COMPACT_ATOMS: atom_id res chain seq x y z
N MET A 1 -22.33 18.79 -10.70
CA MET A 1 -21.47 17.78 -10.04
C MET A 1 -20.07 18.33 -10.10
N LYS A 2 -19.22 18.13 -9.11
CA LYS A 2 -17.79 18.50 -9.17
C LYS A 2 -17.05 17.58 -10.14
N ASP A 3 -15.92 18.07 -10.67
CA ASP A 3 -15.12 17.26 -11.58
C ASP A 3 -14.37 16.16 -10.83
N LEU A 4 -13.82 16.50 -9.64
CA LEU A 4 -13.04 15.61 -8.80
C LEU A 4 -13.54 15.61 -7.36
N ALA A 5 -13.58 14.43 -6.73
CA ALA A 5 -13.67 14.28 -5.28
C ALA A 5 -12.43 13.53 -4.77
N VAL A 6 -11.80 14.03 -3.72
CA VAL A 6 -10.71 13.32 -3.04
C VAL A 6 -11.26 12.70 -1.76
N PHE A 7 -11.32 11.37 -1.72
CA PHE A 7 -11.87 10.59 -0.60
C PHE A 7 -10.74 10.11 0.29
N TYR A 8 -10.61 10.66 1.49
CA TYR A 8 -9.40 10.51 2.32
C TYR A 8 -9.67 10.37 3.81
N GLU A 9 -8.68 9.87 4.53
CA GLU A 9 -8.70 9.73 5.99
C GLU A 9 -7.76 10.71 6.69
N HIS A 10 -6.54 10.95 6.16
CA HIS A 10 -5.49 11.69 6.85
C HIS A 10 -5.11 12.97 6.09
N PRO A 11 -5.70 14.14 6.42
CA PRO A 11 -5.49 15.36 5.64
C PRO A 11 -4.03 15.86 5.64
N ALA A 12 -3.30 15.69 6.75
CA ALA A 12 -1.92 16.16 6.84
C ALA A 12 -0.98 15.43 5.85
N TRP A 13 -1.24 14.16 5.54
CA TRP A 13 -0.46 13.42 4.56
C TRP A 13 -0.71 13.87 3.13
N LEU A 14 -1.84 14.54 2.89
CA LEU A 14 -2.28 14.98 1.57
C LEU A 14 -2.08 16.47 1.33
N ALA A 15 -1.49 17.18 2.29
CA ALA A 15 -1.25 18.62 2.17
C ALA A 15 -0.51 19.01 0.86
N PRO A 16 0.54 18.29 0.40
CA PRO A 16 1.17 18.58 -0.88
C PRO A 16 0.24 18.40 -2.08
N LEU A 17 -0.59 17.33 -2.08
CA LEU A 17 -1.59 17.10 -3.11
C LEU A 17 -2.63 18.22 -3.13
N PHE A 18 -3.20 18.57 -1.98
CA PHE A 18 -4.24 19.62 -1.89
C PHE A 18 -3.70 20.96 -2.38
N ALA A 19 -2.47 21.33 -1.96
CA ALA A 19 -1.82 22.53 -2.44
C ALA A 19 -1.68 22.53 -3.97
N LYS A 20 -1.31 21.39 -4.57
CA LYS A 20 -1.17 21.26 -6.02
C LYS A 20 -2.52 21.36 -6.76
N LEU A 21 -3.58 20.76 -6.21
CA LEU A 21 -4.94 20.88 -6.78
C LEU A 21 -5.43 22.34 -6.77
N ASP A 22 -5.19 23.05 -5.67
CA ASP A 22 -5.58 24.47 -5.54
C ASP A 22 -4.74 25.35 -6.47
N GLU A 23 -3.41 25.15 -6.54
CA GLU A 23 -2.50 25.87 -7.43
C GLU A 23 -2.92 25.73 -8.90
N ARG A 24 -3.33 24.54 -9.32
CA ARG A 24 -3.75 24.23 -10.67
C ARG A 24 -5.21 24.62 -10.96
N GLY A 25 -5.98 25.05 -9.95
CA GLY A 25 -7.35 25.51 -10.09
C GLY A 25 -8.35 24.39 -10.37
N PHE A 26 -8.13 23.19 -9.85
CA PHE A 26 -9.10 22.09 -9.96
C PHE A 26 -10.46 22.46 -9.33
N ASP A 27 -11.56 22.08 -9.98
CA ASP A 27 -12.89 22.07 -9.35
C ASP A 27 -13.07 20.78 -8.55
N TRP A 28 -12.54 20.76 -7.34
CA TRP A 28 -12.51 19.56 -6.51
C TRP A 28 -13.27 19.69 -5.19
N ASN A 29 -13.61 18.55 -4.60
CA ASN A 29 -14.32 18.44 -3.33
C ASN A 29 -13.54 17.55 -2.36
N PRO A 30 -13.11 18.06 -1.19
CA PRO A 30 -12.59 17.22 -0.11
C PRO A 30 -13.70 16.36 0.49
N LEU A 31 -13.46 15.05 0.58
CA LEU A 31 -14.41 14.09 1.10
C LEU A 31 -13.74 13.27 2.22
N PRO A 32 -13.73 13.75 3.47
CA PRO A 32 -13.18 13.02 4.60
C PRO A 32 -14.06 11.82 4.95
N ILE A 33 -13.45 10.70 5.35
CA ILE A 33 -14.20 9.46 5.65
C ILE A 33 -14.82 9.45 7.04
N GLN A 34 -14.37 10.30 7.98
CA GLN A 34 -14.73 10.23 9.40
C GLN A 34 -16.25 10.31 9.65
N ASP A 35 -16.91 11.25 8.98
CA ASP A 35 -18.36 11.44 9.10
C ASP A 35 -19.10 11.07 7.79
N HIS A 36 -18.44 10.30 6.92
CA HIS A 36 -18.99 10.01 5.61
C HIS A 36 -20.09 8.97 5.68
N VAL A 37 -21.26 9.36 5.12
CA VAL A 37 -22.41 8.49 4.91
C VAL A 37 -22.77 8.58 3.43
N PHE A 38 -23.08 7.46 2.79
CA PHE A 38 -23.53 7.43 1.41
C PHE A 38 -24.82 6.61 1.25
N ASP A 39 -25.62 7.00 0.29
CA ASP A 39 -26.75 6.20 -0.20
C ASP A 39 -26.27 5.41 -1.43
N PRO A 40 -26.28 4.07 -1.40
CA PRO A 40 -25.85 3.26 -2.56
C PRO A 40 -26.66 3.49 -3.85
N ALA A 41 -27.85 4.09 -3.73
CA ALA A 41 -28.70 4.45 -4.89
C ALA A 41 -28.48 5.88 -5.39
N ALA A 42 -27.71 6.69 -4.66
CA ALA A 42 -27.43 8.07 -5.04
C ALA A 42 -26.32 8.14 -6.12
N PRO A 43 -26.30 9.20 -6.94
CA PRO A 43 -25.20 9.42 -7.88
C PRO A 43 -23.87 9.62 -7.13
N PRO A 44 -22.73 9.34 -7.77
CA PRO A 44 -21.42 9.54 -7.17
C PRO A 44 -21.15 11.02 -6.85
N PRO A 45 -20.22 11.32 -5.92
CA PRO A 45 -19.96 12.69 -5.46
C PRO A 45 -19.27 13.56 -6.53
N ALA A 46 -18.64 12.96 -7.53
CA ALA A 46 -17.97 13.62 -8.64
C ALA A 46 -17.85 12.67 -9.85
N HIS A 47 -17.48 13.20 -11.02
CA HIS A 47 -17.18 12.39 -12.21
C HIS A 47 -15.94 11.50 -11.99
N VAL A 48 -14.92 12.06 -11.32
CA VAL A 48 -13.71 11.35 -10.91
C VAL A 48 -13.64 11.34 -9.38
N VAL A 49 -13.42 10.17 -8.79
CA VAL A 49 -13.18 10.01 -7.35
C VAL A 49 -11.78 9.48 -7.16
N PHE A 50 -10.95 10.21 -6.40
CA PHE A 50 -9.62 9.78 -6.04
C PHE A 50 -9.57 9.23 -4.62
N ASN A 51 -9.42 7.92 -4.50
CA ASN A 51 -9.32 7.23 -3.21
C ASN A 51 -7.92 7.38 -2.62
N ARG A 52 -7.86 7.90 -1.39
CA ARG A 52 -6.64 8.14 -0.62
C ARG A 52 -6.71 7.53 0.78
N LEU A 53 -7.37 6.38 0.91
CA LEU A 53 -7.40 5.62 2.15
C LEU A 53 -6.11 4.83 2.33
N ALA A 54 -5.42 5.03 3.45
CA ALA A 54 -4.27 4.22 3.85
C ALA A 54 -4.70 3.02 4.70
N MET A 55 -4.07 1.86 4.49
CA MET A 55 -4.34 0.67 5.31
C MET A 55 -4.00 0.87 6.79
N SER A 56 -3.04 1.75 7.10
CA SER A 56 -2.72 2.15 8.47
C SER A 56 -3.83 2.95 9.19
N SER A 57 -4.93 3.31 8.51
CA SER A 57 -6.10 3.96 9.12
C SER A 57 -6.66 3.16 10.30
N ILE A 58 -6.58 1.83 10.26
CA ILE A 58 -6.98 0.93 11.36
C ILE A 58 -6.26 1.21 12.69
N LEU A 59 -5.11 1.89 12.64
CA LEU A 59 -4.33 2.25 13.84
C LEU A 59 -4.76 3.58 14.45
N ARG A 60 -5.54 4.38 13.70
CA ARG A 60 -5.92 5.74 14.08
C ARG A 60 -7.41 5.91 14.35
N GLN A 61 -8.21 4.92 13.97
CA GLN A 61 -9.66 4.95 14.09
C GLN A 61 -10.15 3.77 14.93
N GLU A 62 -11.09 4.01 15.82
CA GLU A 62 -11.76 2.96 16.58
C GLU A 62 -12.65 2.11 15.67
N GLU A 63 -13.34 2.77 14.70
CA GLU A 63 -14.13 2.11 13.68
C GLU A 63 -13.27 1.82 12.45
N HIS A 64 -13.43 0.64 11.88
CA HIS A 64 -12.67 0.23 10.70
C HIS A 64 -13.33 0.74 9.41
N GLY A 65 -13.18 2.03 9.12
CA GLY A 65 -13.74 2.70 7.95
C GLY A 65 -13.33 2.11 6.60
N LEU A 66 -12.29 1.29 6.55
CA LEU A 66 -11.80 0.65 5.33
C LEU A 66 -12.87 -0.22 4.63
N PHE A 67 -13.75 -0.90 5.38
CA PHE A 67 -14.84 -1.70 4.80
C PHE A 67 -15.96 -0.81 4.25
N HIS A 68 -16.24 0.31 4.92
CA HIS A 68 -17.16 1.33 4.43
C HIS A 68 -16.65 1.96 3.13
N VAL A 69 -15.35 2.31 3.07
CA VAL A 69 -14.72 2.86 1.87
C VAL A 69 -14.82 1.88 0.71
N LEU A 70 -14.50 0.59 0.92
CA LEU A 70 -14.60 -0.42 -0.13
C LEU A 70 -16.02 -0.48 -0.72
N ALA A 71 -17.05 -0.45 0.12
CA ALA A 71 -18.44 -0.46 -0.32
C ALA A 71 -18.83 0.83 -1.08
N ALA A 72 -18.34 2.00 -0.63
CA ALA A 72 -18.61 3.27 -1.31
C ALA A 72 -17.95 3.32 -2.70
N LEU A 73 -16.69 2.87 -2.82
CA LEU A 73 -15.99 2.84 -4.11
C LEU A 73 -16.69 1.91 -5.10
N ASP A 74 -17.10 0.72 -4.65
CA ASP A 74 -17.82 -0.25 -5.49
C ASP A 74 -19.17 0.33 -5.99
N ALA A 75 -19.91 1.01 -5.10
CA ALA A 75 -21.15 1.66 -5.45
C ALA A 75 -20.94 2.78 -6.49
N TRP A 76 -19.92 3.62 -6.32
CA TRP A 76 -19.64 4.73 -7.24
C TRP A 76 -19.12 4.25 -8.59
N GLU A 77 -18.28 3.21 -8.63
CA GLU A 77 -17.86 2.54 -9.88
C GLU A 77 -19.08 1.96 -10.60
N GLY A 78 -19.96 1.27 -9.87
CA GLY A 78 -21.22 0.74 -10.40
C GLY A 78 -22.18 1.82 -10.95
N ALA A 79 -22.13 3.03 -10.39
CA ALA A 79 -22.89 4.19 -10.85
C ALA A 79 -22.19 4.99 -11.98
N GLY A 80 -21.04 4.52 -12.47
CA GLY A 80 -20.34 5.08 -13.63
C GLY A 80 -19.28 6.13 -13.32
N ALA A 81 -18.91 6.36 -12.06
CA ALA A 81 -17.78 7.22 -11.74
C ALA A 81 -16.44 6.57 -12.14
N ARG A 82 -15.49 7.39 -12.58
CA ARG A 82 -14.10 6.97 -12.67
C ARG A 82 -13.50 7.01 -11.26
N VAL A 83 -13.29 5.87 -10.63
CA VAL A 83 -12.64 5.78 -9.32
C VAL A 83 -11.17 5.42 -9.50
N ILE A 84 -10.27 6.32 -9.10
CA ILE A 84 -8.82 6.13 -9.14
C ILE A 84 -8.42 5.40 -7.87
N ASN A 85 -7.72 4.27 -8.03
CA ASN A 85 -7.58 3.24 -7.03
C ASN A 85 -8.94 2.81 -6.47
N GLY A 86 -9.79 2.28 -7.36
CA GLY A 86 -11.12 1.84 -7.03
C GLY A 86 -11.17 0.62 -6.12
N ALA A 87 -12.33 -0.04 -6.09
CA ALA A 87 -12.57 -1.18 -5.20
C ALA A 87 -11.60 -2.34 -5.45
N ARG A 88 -11.21 -2.59 -6.70
CA ARG A 88 -10.34 -3.72 -7.05
C ARG A 88 -8.92 -3.58 -6.50
N PRO A 89 -8.14 -2.51 -6.76
CA PRO A 89 -6.82 -2.34 -6.15
C PRO A 89 -6.90 -2.22 -4.62
N LEU A 90 -7.93 -1.58 -4.06
CA LEU A 90 -8.15 -1.53 -2.62
C LEU A 90 -8.35 -2.93 -2.03
N ALA A 91 -9.04 -3.84 -2.70
CA ALA A 91 -9.22 -5.22 -2.23
C ALA A 91 -7.90 -6.03 -2.20
N TYR A 92 -6.90 -5.67 -3.01
CA TYR A 92 -5.54 -6.21 -2.88
C TYR A 92 -4.79 -5.57 -1.72
N ASP A 93 -4.87 -4.25 -1.55
CA ASP A 93 -4.22 -3.54 -0.46
C ASP A 93 -4.74 -4.01 0.91
N LEU A 94 -6.03 -4.33 1.01
CA LEU A 94 -6.69 -4.92 2.18
C LEU A 94 -6.24 -6.34 2.53
N SER A 95 -5.38 -6.99 1.76
CA SER A 95 -5.04 -8.39 2.03
C SER A 95 -3.65 -8.78 1.52
N LYS A 96 -2.71 -8.91 2.45
CA LYS A 96 -1.35 -9.39 2.13
C LYS A 96 -1.37 -10.79 1.50
N ALA A 97 -2.31 -11.64 1.89
CA ALA A 97 -2.49 -12.94 1.25
C ALA A 97 -2.86 -12.81 -0.24
N ARG A 98 -3.76 -11.86 -0.59
CA ARG A 98 -4.11 -11.57 -1.98
C ARG A 98 -2.94 -10.93 -2.75
N GLN A 99 -2.16 -10.06 -2.10
CA GLN A 99 -0.96 -9.45 -2.69
C GLN A 99 0.04 -10.53 -3.12
N LEU A 100 0.35 -11.47 -2.24
CA LEU A 100 1.25 -12.58 -2.56
C LEU A 100 0.71 -13.45 -3.71
N ALA A 101 -0.57 -13.78 -3.71
CA ALA A 101 -1.21 -14.50 -4.80
C ALA A 101 -1.16 -13.71 -6.14
N LEU A 102 -1.30 -12.36 -6.09
CA LEU A 102 -1.15 -11.49 -7.25
C LEU A 102 0.28 -11.54 -7.80
N PHE A 103 1.30 -11.45 -6.95
CA PHE A 103 2.70 -11.54 -7.34
C PHE A 103 3.00 -12.89 -8.02
N HIS A 104 2.54 -14.00 -7.45
CA HIS A 104 2.70 -15.33 -8.07
C HIS A 104 2.02 -15.43 -9.43
N ARG A 105 0.86 -14.82 -9.64
CA ARG A 105 0.16 -14.83 -10.94
C ARG A 105 0.96 -14.14 -12.07
N VAL A 106 1.86 -13.22 -11.74
CA VAL A 106 2.76 -12.57 -12.71
C VAL A 106 4.17 -13.16 -12.69
N GLY A 107 4.37 -14.28 -12.00
CA GLY A 107 5.64 -15.01 -11.96
C GLY A 107 6.71 -14.36 -11.08
N LEU A 108 6.32 -13.60 -10.05
CA LEU A 108 7.25 -12.98 -9.12
C LEU A 108 7.49 -13.88 -7.90
N GLU A 109 8.74 -13.93 -7.47
CA GLU A 109 9.12 -14.62 -6.24
C GLU A 109 8.73 -13.80 -5.00
N THR A 110 8.22 -14.50 -4.00
CA THR A 110 7.85 -13.93 -2.70
C THR A 110 8.52 -14.72 -1.57
N PRO A 111 8.66 -14.17 -0.38
CA PRO A 111 9.02 -14.99 0.78
C PRO A 111 8.00 -16.13 0.96
N ARG A 112 8.46 -17.35 1.25
CA ARG A 112 7.56 -18.48 1.53
C ARG A 112 6.59 -18.11 2.65
N THR A 113 5.30 -18.27 2.40
CA THR A 113 4.24 -17.80 3.31
C THR A 113 3.12 -18.81 3.40
N LEU A 114 2.66 -19.05 4.61
CA LEU A 114 1.44 -19.79 4.91
C LEU A 114 0.40 -18.85 5.52
N VAL A 115 -0.88 -19.09 5.24
CA VAL A 115 -1.99 -18.23 5.67
C VAL A 115 -2.99 -19.07 6.47
N ALA A 116 -3.42 -18.55 7.62
CA ALA A 116 -4.42 -19.16 8.47
C ALA A 116 -5.40 -18.13 9.03
N HIS A 117 -6.47 -18.61 9.67
CA HIS A 117 -7.43 -17.76 10.37
C HIS A 117 -7.57 -18.14 11.85
N ARG A 118 -6.75 -19.07 12.32
CA ARG A 118 -6.73 -19.50 13.72
C ARG A 118 -5.33 -19.36 14.30
N ARG A 119 -5.24 -18.77 15.47
CA ARG A 119 -3.98 -18.57 16.19
C ARG A 119 -3.25 -19.88 16.50
N GLU A 120 -4.02 -20.93 16.77
CA GLU A 120 -3.51 -22.25 17.14
C GLU A 120 -2.70 -22.92 16.01
N ASP A 121 -2.91 -22.53 14.77
CA ASP A 121 -2.22 -23.09 13.62
C ASP A 121 -0.81 -22.47 13.42
N ILE A 122 -0.53 -21.29 13.99
CA ILE A 122 0.72 -20.55 13.81
C ILE A 122 1.97 -21.37 14.13
N PRO A 123 2.08 -22.10 15.27
CA PRO A 123 3.29 -22.86 15.58
C PRO A 123 3.59 -23.98 14.57
N ALA A 124 2.56 -24.66 14.05
CA ALA A 124 2.73 -25.69 13.05
C ALA A 124 3.19 -25.13 11.71
N MET A 125 2.64 -23.97 11.31
CA MET A 125 3.05 -23.24 10.10
C MET A 125 4.51 -22.78 10.20
N ALA A 126 4.92 -22.24 11.34
CA ALA A 126 6.29 -21.81 11.55
C ALA A 126 7.28 -22.98 11.54
N ALA A 127 6.89 -24.13 12.10
CA ALA A 127 7.70 -25.34 12.05
C ALA A 127 7.90 -25.88 10.62
N ASP A 128 6.88 -25.72 9.75
CA ASP A 128 6.94 -26.10 8.34
C ASP A 128 7.80 -25.14 7.50
N ILE A 129 7.80 -23.84 7.82
CA ILE A 129 8.64 -22.83 7.15
C ILE A 129 10.09 -22.93 7.60
N GLY A 130 10.33 -23.06 8.92
CA GLY A 130 11.64 -22.98 9.56
C GLY A 130 11.93 -21.56 10.10
N TYR A 131 12.64 -21.52 11.24
CA TYR A 131 12.98 -20.26 11.90
C TYR A 131 14.25 -19.62 11.31
N PRO A 132 14.36 -18.26 11.33
CA PRO A 132 13.40 -17.30 11.87
C PRO A 132 12.19 -17.09 10.96
N VAL A 133 11.03 -16.74 11.55
CA VAL A 133 9.80 -16.43 10.83
C VAL A 133 9.28 -15.04 11.17
N ILE A 134 8.50 -14.48 10.24
CA ILE A 134 7.67 -13.30 10.47
C ILE A 134 6.22 -13.75 10.63
N VAL A 135 5.57 -13.32 11.71
CA VAL A 135 4.12 -13.41 11.86
C VAL A 135 3.53 -12.03 11.62
N LYS A 136 2.57 -11.92 10.72
CA LYS A 136 1.96 -10.63 10.38
C LYS A 136 0.46 -10.72 10.17
N ALA A 137 -0.23 -9.64 10.57
CA ALA A 137 -1.62 -9.43 10.27
C ALA A 137 -1.83 -9.31 8.75
N ASN A 138 -2.95 -9.81 8.24
CA ASN A 138 -3.29 -9.71 6.82
C ASN A 138 -3.60 -8.27 6.40
N ILE A 139 -4.34 -7.53 7.24
CA ILE A 139 -4.59 -6.10 7.07
C ILE A 139 -3.67 -5.35 8.01
N GLY A 140 -2.88 -4.42 7.49
CA GLY A 140 -1.97 -3.60 8.27
C GLY A 140 -1.13 -2.69 7.38
N GLY A 141 -0.57 -1.66 7.97
CA GLY A 141 0.30 -0.70 7.31
C GLY A 141 1.33 -0.14 8.30
N SER A 142 2.35 0.55 7.80
CA SER A 142 3.40 1.18 8.61
C SER A 142 4.08 0.20 9.59
N GLY A 143 4.27 -1.06 9.20
CA GLY A 143 4.90 -2.08 10.03
C GLY A 143 4.07 -2.58 11.22
N ALA A 144 2.90 -2.02 11.45
CA ALA A 144 2.03 -2.47 12.52
C ALA A 144 1.49 -3.89 12.25
N GLY A 145 1.40 -4.67 13.32
CA GLY A 145 0.96 -6.05 13.20
C GLY A 145 1.96 -6.97 12.53
N VAL A 146 3.28 -6.69 12.65
CA VAL A 146 4.38 -7.53 12.18
C VAL A 146 5.30 -7.86 13.35
N ALA A 147 5.61 -9.13 13.55
CA ALA A 147 6.54 -9.59 14.57
C ALA A 147 7.46 -10.68 14.03
N ARG A 148 8.74 -10.64 14.40
CA ARG A 148 9.73 -11.67 14.11
C ARG A 148 9.88 -12.60 15.30
N PHE A 149 10.02 -13.88 15.01
CA PHE A 149 10.31 -14.92 15.99
C PHE A 149 11.50 -15.75 15.53
N ASP A 150 12.51 -15.81 16.39
CA ASP A 150 13.76 -16.51 16.08
C ASP A 150 13.72 -17.98 16.51
N SER A 151 12.76 -18.37 17.36
CA SER A 151 12.65 -19.72 17.88
C SER A 151 11.19 -20.19 18.07
N ALA A 152 11.02 -21.51 18.13
CA ALA A 152 9.73 -22.14 18.43
C ALA A 152 9.26 -21.86 19.86
N GLU A 153 10.17 -21.64 20.80
CA GLU A 153 9.83 -21.36 22.19
C GLU A 153 9.23 -19.96 22.33
N GLU A 154 9.91 -18.95 21.77
CA GLU A 154 9.44 -17.57 21.72
C GLU A 154 8.07 -17.47 21.07
N LEU A 155 7.88 -18.12 19.92
CA LEU A 155 6.60 -18.12 19.22
C LEU A 155 5.47 -18.79 20.03
N ARG A 156 5.75 -19.92 20.68
CA ARG A 156 4.75 -20.59 21.51
C ARG A 156 4.32 -19.76 22.71
N GLU A 157 5.24 -19.05 23.34
CA GLU A 157 4.94 -18.12 24.42
C GLU A 157 4.03 -16.99 23.91
N ALA A 158 4.38 -16.36 22.77
CA ALA A 158 3.57 -15.30 22.17
C ALA A 158 2.17 -15.78 21.76
N VAL A 159 2.02 -17.00 21.26
CA VAL A 159 0.71 -17.61 20.95
C VAL A 159 -0.11 -17.81 22.23
N SER A 160 0.50 -18.35 23.29
CA SER A 160 -0.16 -18.63 24.57
C SER A 160 -0.67 -17.37 25.29
N THR A 161 0.03 -16.26 25.14
CA THR A 161 -0.31 -14.95 25.72
C THR A 161 -1.13 -14.07 24.80
N ALA A 162 -1.52 -14.57 23.62
CA ALA A 162 -2.21 -13.84 22.57
C ALA A 162 -1.43 -12.61 22.03
N ALA A 163 -0.12 -12.60 22.18
CA ALA A 163 0.77 -11.51 21.73
C ALA A 163 1.13 -11.60 20.23
N THR A 164 0.74 -12.68 19.54
CA THR A 164 0.98 -12.78 18.09
C THR A 164 0.04 -11.84 17.32
N PRO A 165 0.54 -11.12 16.29
CA PRO A 165 -0.29 -10.28 15.45
C PRO A 165 -1.40 -11.08 14.75
N ILE A 166 -2.62 -10.58 14.82
CA ILE A 166 -3.76 -11.02 14.00
C ILE A 166 -4.51 -9.77 13.57
N GLY A 167 -4.87 -9.69 12.29
CA GLY A 167 -5.62 -8.56 11.75
C GLY A 167 -7.08 -8.53 12.20
N VAL A 168 -7.76 -7.43 11.92
CA VAL A 168 -9.20 -7.23 12.19
C VAL A 168 -10.08 -8.21 11.42
N ASP A 169 -9.57 -8.81 10.36
CA ASP A 169 -10.22 -9.86 9.55
C ASP A 169 -9.96 -11.28 10.07
N SER A 170 -9.26 -11.40 11.20
CA SER A 170 -8.85 -12.68 11.80
C SER A 170 -7.94 -13.54 10.91
N VAL A 171 -7.29 -12.95 9.90
CA VAL A 171 -6.34 -13.66 9.04
C VAL A 171 -4.91 -13.32 9.46
N VAL A 172 -4.06 -14.34 9.52
CA VAL A 172 -2.65 -14.25 9.90
C VAL A 172 -1.77 -14.92 8.86
N LEU A 173 -0.62 -14.31 8.58
CA LEU A 173 0.40 -14.87 7.73
C LEU A 173 1.62 -15.25 8.58
N VAL A 174 2.15 -16.45 8.35
CA VAL A 174 3.47 -16.87 8.82
C VAL A 174 4.38 -16.95 7.60
N GLN A 175 5.48 -16.22 7.63
CA GLN A 175 6.33 -15.97 6.48
C GLN A 175 7.79 -16.23 6.83
N ASP A 176 8.58 -16.79 5.89
CA ASP A 176 10.03 -16.88 5.98
C ASP A 176 10.62 -15.49 6.20
N TYR A 177 11.52 -15.38 7.18
CA TYR A 177 12.31 -14.17 7.34
C TYR A 177 13.40 -14.12 6.26
N VAL A 178 13.27 -13.18 5.35
CA VAL A 178 14.25 -12.96 4.28
C VAL A 178 15.21 -11.85 4.71
N PRO A 179 16.50 -12.13 4.90
CA PRO A 179 17.48 -11.10 5.19
C PRO A 179 17.65 -10.22 3.94
N ALA A 180 17.33 -8.94 4.06
CA ALA A 180 17.52 -7.99 2.98
C ALA A 180 19.02 -7.70 2.82
N ARG A 181 19.53 -7.82 1.58
CA ARG A 181 20.91 -7.46 1.25
C ARG A 181 21.16 -5.99 1.61
N ASP A 182 22.24 -5.73 2.33
CA ASP A 182 22.62 -4.41 2.85
C ASP A 182 21.55 -3.76 3.76
N GLY A 183 20.59 -4.54 4.29
CA GLY A 183 19.45 -4.01 5.04
C GLY A 183 18.54 -3.10 4.23
N ARG A 184 18.51 -3.27 2.91
CA ARG A 184 17.87 -2.38 1.95
C ARG A 184 16.55 -2.95 1.43
N VAL A 185 15.53 -2.10 1.41
CA VAL A 185 14.26 -2.35 0.75
C VAL A 185 14.12 -1.39 -0.43
N ILE A 186 13.51 -1.84 -1.52
CA ILE A 186 13.25 -1.03 -2.71
C ILE A 186 11.75 -0.91 -2.89
N ARG A 187 11.29 0.33 -3.07
CA ARG A 187 9.92 0.66 -3.39
C ARG A 187 9.84 1.28 -4.78
N CYS A 188 9.08 0.63 -5.66
CA CYS A 188 8.75 1.13 -6.99
C CYS A 188 7.42 1.88 -6.92
N GLU A 189 7.40 3.13 -7.31
CA GLU A 189 6.19 3.94 -7.42
C GLU A 189 5.66 3.90 -8.85
N LEU A 190 4.33 3.84 -8.94
CA LEU A 190 3.59 3.77 -10.19
C LEU A 190 2.58 4.92 -10.27
N LEU A 191 2.40 5.43 -11.47
CA LEU A 191 1.39 6.41 -11.82
C LEU A 191 0.77 6.05 -13.17
N ALA A 192 -0.55 6.17 -13.28
CA ALA A 192 -1.30 5.77 -14.47
C ALA A 192 -1.04 4.31 -14.91
N GLY A 193 -0.72 3.42 -13.94
CA GLY A 193 -0.34 2.05 -14.22
C GLY A 193 1.11 1.83 -14.68
N GLU A 194 1.87 2.92 -14.92
CA GLU A 194 3.24 2.88 -15.42
C GLU A 194 4.26 3.12 -14.29
N PHE A 195 5.47 2.59 -14.47
CA PHE A 195 6.58 2.84 -13.54
C PHE A 195 6.97 4.32 -13.57
N LEU A 196 6.95 4.99 -12.42
CA LEU A 196 7.30 6.40 -12.30
C LEU A 196 8.74 6.56 -11.80
N TYR A 197 9.06 6.05 -10.63
CA TYR A 197 10.40 6.06 -10.05
C TYR A 197 10.56 4.93 -9.03
N ALA A 198 11.78 4.73 -8.54
CA ALA A 198 12.01 3.86 -7.39
C ALA A 198 12.99 4.49 -6.39
N ILE A 199 12.79 4.15 -5.13
CA ILE A 199 13.64 4.54 -4.01
C ILE A 199 14.14 3.32 -3.27
N ALA A 200 15.36 3.44 -2.74
CA ALA A 200 15.89 2.54 -1.75
C ALA A 200 15.71 3.15 -0.36
N LEU A 201 15.31 2.30 0.58
CA LEU A 201 15.18 2.59 2.00
C LEU A 201 16.28 1.83 2.72
N ASP A 202 17.36 2.52 3.10
CA ASP A 202 18.49 1.96 3.81
C ASP A 202 18.26 2.04 5.32
N GLY A 203 18.68 1.00 6.08
CA GLY A 203 18.39 0.87 7.50
C GLY A 203 17.06 0.17 7.81
N ALA A 204 16.32 -0.22 6.80
CA ALA A 204 15.06 -0.93 6.90
C ALA A 204 15.16 -2.29 7.61
N GLY A 205 16.33 -2.91 7.64
CA GLY A 205 16.57 -4.18 8.32
C GLY A 205 16.39 -4.15 9.85
N SER A 206 16.29 -2.98 10.46
CA SER A 206 16.07 -2.79 11.90
C SER A 206 14.61 -2.44 12.27
N THR A 207 13.75 -2.20 11.30
CA THR A 207 12.34 -1.84 11.51
C THR A 207 11.45 -2.37 10.39
N PHE A 208 10.21 -2.69 10.70
CA PHE A 208 9.19 -3.07 9.72
C PHE A 208 8.36 -1.88 9.23
N ASP A 209 8.58 -0.71 9.79
CA ASP A 209 7.87 0.51 9.40
C ASP A 209 8.72 1.31 8.40
N LEU A 210 8.33 1.27 7.14
CA LEU A 210 9.07 1.76 5.98
C LEU A 210 8.34 2.86 5.21
N CYS A 211 7.49 3.64 5.87
CA CYS A 211 6.79 4.76 5.23
C CYS A 211 7.79 5.85 4.77
N PRO A 212 7.85 6.18 3.46
CA PRO A 212 8.79 7.17 2.93
C PRO A 212 8.27 8.61 2.95
N ALA A 213 7.07 8.88 3.47
CA ALA A 213 6.49 10.21 3.52
C ALA A 213 7.12 11.08 4.64
N ASP A 214 7.12 12.40 4.45
CA ASP A 214 7.74 13.37 5.37
C ASP A 214 7.33 13.18 6.83
N VAL A 215 6.04 12.96 7.09
CA VAL A 215 5.51 12.76 8.44
C VAL A 215 6.09 11.50 9.09
N CYS A 216 6.28 10.42 8.32
CA CYS A 216 6.85 9.18 8.81
C CYS A 216 8.36 9.28 9.02
N LEU A 217 9.09 9.96 8.14
CA LEU A 217 10.54 10.11 8.21
C LEU A 217 10.99 11.03 9.36
N ALA A 218 10.17 12.03 9.72
CA ALA A 218 10.44 12.91 10.86
C ALA A 218 10.52 12.13 12.19
N GLU A 219 9.84 11.01 12.27
CA GLU A 219 9.81 10.12 13.45
C GLU A 219 10.90 9.04 13.42
N LYS A 220 11.59 8.86 12.26
CA LYS A 220 12.56 7.77 12.02
C LYS A 220 13.86 8.28 11.37
N PRO A 221 14.67 9.03 12.11
CA PRO A 221 15.91 9.62 11.56
C PRO A 221 16.96 8.59 11.12
N SER A 222 16.76 7.31 11.38
CA SER A 222 17.70 6.23 11.02
C SER A 222 17.50 5.66 9.60
N ILE A 223 16.42 6.02 8.89
CA ILE A 223 16.17 5.55 7.53
C ILE A 223 16.69 6.58 6.54
N THR A 224 17.57 6.14 5.65
CA THR A 224 18.04 6.95 4.52
C THR A 224 17.27 6.57 3.26
N VAL A 225 16.81 7.59 2.53
CA VAL A 225 16.08 7.42 1.27
C VAL A 225 16.92 7.92 0.11
N SER A 226 17.07 7.11 -0.94
CA SER A 226 17.81 7.49 -2.15
C SER A 226 17.10 6.97 -3.40
N ALA A 227 17.21 7.74 -4.50
CA ALA A 227 16.70 7.29 -5.79
C ALA A 227 17.53 6.10 -6.33
N VAL A 228 16.86 5.11 -6.91
CA VAL A 228 17.50 3.95 -7.52
C VAL A 228 16.86 3.63 -8.87
N GLN A 229 17.60 2.90 -9.71
CA GLN A 229 17.10 2.43 -11.01
C GLN A 229 17.01 0.90 -11.02
N PRO A 230 15.82 0.33 -10.78
CA PRO A 230 15.62 -1.11 -10.91
C PRO A 230 15.88 -1.59 -12.35
N PRO A 231 16.30 -2.85 -12.52
CA PRO A 231 16.38 -3.46 -13.84
C PRO A 231 15.05 -3.40 -14.61
N GLU A 232 15.09 -3.37 -15.92
CA GLU A 232 13.87 -3.33 -16.78
C GLU A 232 12.95 -4.55 -16.54
N THR A 233 13.51 -5.69 -16.15
CA THR A 233 12.74 -6.87 -15.76
C THR A 233 11.85 -6.60 -14.55
N ILE A 234 12.35 -5.86 -13.54
CA ILE A 234 11.58 -5.43 -12.36
C ILE A 234 10.52 -4.40 -12.76
N LYS A 235 10.91 -3.37 -13.54
CA LYS A 235 9.96 -2.34 -14.02
C LYS A 235 8.81 -2.97 -14.83
N GLY A 236 9.13 -3.90 -15.73
CA GLY A 236 8.12 -4.66 -16.47
C GLY A 236 7.24 -5.54 -15.58
N ALA A 237 7.81 -6.09 -14.50
CA ALA A 237 7.06 -6.89 -13.55
C ALA A 237 6.06 -6.06 -12.73
N VAL A 238 6.47 -4.90 -12.20
CA VAL A 238 5.57 -4.02 -11.43
C VAL A 238 4.45 -3.44 -12.30
N ARG A 239 4.71 -3.15 -13.59
CA ARG A 239 3.65 -2.77 -14.54
C ARG A 239 2.60 -3.88 -14.70
N ARG A 240 3.02 -5.14 -14.90
CA ARG A 240 2.07 -6.28 -14.97
C ARG A 240 1.26 -6.46 -13.71
N VAL A 241 1.87 -6.24 -12.53
CA VAL A 241 1.15 -6.25 -11.24
C VAL A 241 0.10 -5.15 -11.23
N SER A 242 0.48 -3.93 -11.63
CA SER A 242 -0.42 -2.77 -11.71
C SER A 242 -1.60 -3.04 -12.63
N GLU A 243 -1.35 -3.49 -13.85
CA GLU A 243 -2.38 -3.84 -14.84
C GLU A 243 -3.34 -4.90 -14.29
N LEU A 244 -2.81 -5.99 -13.73
CA LEU A 244 -3.63 -7.08 -13.20
C LEU A 244 -4.42 -6.67 -11.95
N ALA A 245 -3.92 -5.75 -11.13
CA ALA A 245 -4.61 -5.21 -9.96
C ALA A 245 -5.57 -4.08 -10.30
N GLY A 246 -5.40 -3.41 -11.44
CA GLY A 246 -6.10 -2.15 -11.76
C GLY A 246 -5.58 -0.98 -10.91
N LEU A 247 -4.27 -0.98 -10.60
CA LEU A 247 -3.64 0.05 -9.79
C LEU A 247 -3.28 1.25 -10.66
N ASP A 248 -3.86 2.40 -10.37
CA ASP A 248 -3.51 3.65 -11.06
C ASP A 248 -2.33 4.36 -10.42
N VAL A 249 -2.33 4.45 -9.08
CA VAL A 249 -1.32 5.18 -8.28
C VAL A 249 -0.96 4.35 -7.07
N GLY A 250 0.31 4.04 -6.89
CA GLY A 250 0.71 3.27 -5.71
C GLY A 250 2.14 2.78 -5.74
N GLY A 251 2.51 1.99 -4.74
CA GLY A 251 3.85 1.49 -4.57
C GLY A 251 3.90 -0.03 -4.42
N ILE A 252 4.93 -0.64 -5.00
CA ILE A 252 5.23 -2.07 -4.87
C ILE A 252 6.62 -2.22 -4.25
N GLU A 253 6.72 -3.05 -3.21
CA GLU A 253 7.95 -3.22 -2.46
C GLU A 253 8.57 -4.59 -2.68
N TYR A 254 9.89 -4.58 -2.80
CA TYR A 254 10.70 -5.79 -2.85
C TYR A 254 12.03 -5.58 -2.13
N LEU A 255 12.67 -6.68 -1.81
CA LEU A 255 14.04 -6.70 -1.31
C LEU A 255 14.86 -7.72 -2.12
N ILE A 256 16.18 -7.60 -2.07
CA ILE A 256 17.09 -8.63 -2.58
C ILE A 256 17.45 -9.54 -1.42
N ASP A 257 17.11 -10.82 -1.55
CA ASP A 257 17.45 -11.84 -0.57
C ASP A 257 18.98 -12.03 -0.54
N ASP A 258 19.58 -11.81 0.62
CA ASP A 258 21.04 -11.92 0.75
C ASP A 258 21.56 -13.35 0.63
N ARG A 259 20.67 -14.34 0.77
CA ARG A 259 21.01 -15.78 0.67
C ARG A 259 21.26 -16.24 -0.75
N ASP A 260 20.52 -15.69 -1.74
CA ASP A 260 20.55 -16.15 -3.14
C ASP A 260 20.61 -15.03 -4.19
N GLY A 261 20.47 -13.77 -3.77
CA GLY A 261 20.52 -12.62 -4.65
C GLY A 261 19.26 -12.38 -5.48
N GLN A 262 18.18 -13.10 -5.20
CA GLN A 262 16.91 -12.94 -5.92
C GLN A 262 16.03 -11.87 -5.29
N ALA A 263 15.23 -11.20 -6.13
CA ALA A 263 14.22 -10.26 -5.65
C ALA A 263 13.04 -11.01 -5.02
N ARG A 264 12.62 -10.59 -3.82
CA ARG A 264 11.41 -11.07 -3.15
C ARG A 264 10.42 -9.91 -3.01
N PHE A 265 9.28 -10.03 -3.65
CA PHE A 265 8.19 -9.06 -3.56
C PHE A 265 7.30 -9.39 -2.36
N TYR A 266 6.92 -8.40 -1.56
CA TYR A 266 6.24 -8.70 -0.30
C TYR A 266 5.14 -7.73 0.09
N ASP A 267 5.06 -6.54 -0.54
CA ASP A 267 4.03 -5.54 -0.23
C ASP A 267 3.54 -4.79 -1.47
N PHE A 268 2.25 -4.48 -1.47
CA PHE A 268 1.53 -3.75 -2.51
C PHE A 268 0.68 -2.69 -1.82
N ASN A 269 0.85 -1.45 -2.22
CA ASN A 269 0.20 -0.31 -1.59
C ASN A 269 -0.61 0.46 -2.65
N ALA A 270 -1.94 0.45 -2.55
CA ALA A 270 -2.81 1.24 -3.42
C ALA A 270 -2.92 2.71 -2.96
N MET A 271 -2.14 3.10 -1.98
CA MET A 271 -2.02 4.47 -1.52
C MET A 271 -0.54 4.83 -1.42
N SER A 272 -0.13 5.86 -2.13
CA SER A 272 1.20 6.44 -2.01
C SER A 272 1.12 7.95 -1.80
N ASN A 273 1.89 8.47 -0.84
CA ASN A 273 2.10 9.91 -0.67
C ASN A 273 3.36 10.39 -1.37
N PHE A 274 3.95 9.50 -2.20
CA PHE A 274 5.26 9.69 -2.80
C PHE A 274 6.38 9.90 -1.78
N VAL A 275 7.59 10.16 -2.28
CA VAL A 275 8.75 10.37 -1.44
C VAL A 275 8.75 11.78 -0.86
N ALA A 276 9.19 11.88 0.39
CA ALA A 276 9.50 13.15 1.03
C ALA A 276 10.60 13.92 0.29
N LYS A 277 10.49 15.25 0.24
CA LYS A 277 11.46 16.14 -0.41
C LYS A 277 11.84 15.68 -1.82
N PRO A 278 10.85 15.52 -2.72
CA PRO A 278 11.06 14.86 -4.00
C PRO A 278 12.13 15.53 -4.85
N HIS A 279 12.25 16.86 -4.82
CA HIS A 279 13.30 17.57 -5.56
C HIS A 279 14.73 17.22 -5.11
N GLU A 280 14.93 16.94 -3.81
CA GLU A 280 16.23 16.53 -3.26
C GLU A 280 16.56 15.08 -3.65
N VAL A 281 15.56 14.19 -3.63
CA VAL A 281 15.75 12.76 -3.85
C VAL A 281 15.68 12.38 -5.33
N LEU A 282 14.72 12.94 -6.07
CA LEU A 282 14.40 12.56 -7.45
C LEU A 282 14.83 13.59 -8.49
N GLY A 283 14.93 14.87 -8.11
CA GLY A 283 15.15 15.99 -9.03
C GLY A 283 13.88 16.55 -9.67
N PHE A 284 12.70 16.00 -9.35
CA PHE A 284 11.38 16.45 -9.82
C PHE A 284 10.31 16.21 -8.75
N ASP A 285 9.10 16.80 -8.92
CA ASP A 285 7.97 16.59 -8.02
C ASP A 285 6.92 15.65 -8.65
N PRO A 286 6.74 14.43 -8.16
CA PRO A 286 5.75 13.49 -8.71
C PRO A 286 4.29 13.96 -8.53
N HIS A 287 4.02 15.00 -7.71
CA HIS A 287 2.68 15.58 -7.64
C HIS A 287 2.32 16.39 -8.89
N ASP A 288 3.31 16.88 -9.66
CA ASP A 288 3.05 17.49 -10.97
C ASP A 288 2.53 16.45 -11.96
N ASP A 289 3.20 15.29 -12.05
CA ASP A 289 2.76 14.18 -12.90
C ASP A 289 1.38 13.65 -12.46
N LEU A 290 1.12 13.59 -11.14
CA LEU A 290 -0.18 13.20 -10.60
C LEU A 290 -1.28 14.19 -10.99
N ALA A 291 -1.01 15.50 -10.93
CA ALA A 291 -1.97 16.51 -11.34
C ALA A 291 -2.28 16.40 -12.85
N ASP A 292 -1.27 16.22 -13.70
CA ASP A 292 -1.45 15.99 -15.14
C ASP A 292 -2.31 14.73 -15.41
N PHE A 293 -2.06 13.66 -14.67
CA PHE A 293 -2.88 12.44 -14.76
C PHE A 293 -4.33 12.70 -14.36
N LEU A 294 -4.58 13.40 -13.25
CA LEU A 294 -5.93 13.73 -12.79
C LEU A 294 -6.68 14.63 -13.79
N GLU A 295 -6.02 15.65 -14.36
CA GLU A 295 -6.59 16.48 -15.43
C GLU A 295 -7.01 15.64 -16.63
N GLY A 296 -6.18 14.68 -17.05
CA GLY A 296 -6.47 13.75 -18.13
C GLY A 296 -7.68 12.86 -17.83
N GLU A 297 -7.81 12.37 -16.60
CA GLU A 297 -8.96 11.53 -16.18
C GLU A 297 -10.26 12.34 -16.15
N ILE A 298 -10.23 13.58 -15.63
CA ILE A 298 -11.37 14.50 -15.62
C ILE A 298 -11.83 14.79 -17.06
N ALA A 299 -10.91 15.12 -17.95
CA ALA A 299 -11.22 15.40 -19.35
C ALA A 299 -11.88 14.19 -20.05
N ARG A 300 -11.41 12.98 -19.77
CA ARG A 300 -12.00 11.73 -20.30
C ARG A 300 -13.39 11.48 -19.75
N ALA A 301 -13.59 11.66 -18.44
CA ALA A 301 -14.87 11.47 -17.79
C ALA A 301 -15.91 12.50 -18.28
N GLY A 302 -15.53 13.77 -18.47
CA GLY A 302 -16.39 14.82 -19.01
C GLY A 302 -16.78 14.62 -20.48
N ALA A 303 -15.97 13.92 -21.27
CA ALA A 303 -16.27 13.59 -22.67
C ALA A 303 -17.28 12.44 -22.83
N THR A 304 -17.50 11.66 -21.77
CA THR A 304 -18.39 10.49 -21.75
C THR A 304 -19.73 10.76 -21.04
N ALA A 305 -19.88 11.90 -20.39
CA ALA A 305 -21.11 12.35 -19.70
C ALA A 305 -21.98 13.19 -20.61
#